data_ad10e0388ac0a9d9b730282811387cb3
#
_entry.id   ad10e0388ac0a9d9b730282811387cb3
#
_cell.length_a   1.000
_cell.length_b   1.000
_cell.length_c   1.000
_cell.angle_alpha   90.00
_cell.angle_beta   90.00
_cell.angle_gamma   90.00
#
_symmetry.space_group_name_H-M   'P 1'
#
loop_
_entity.id
_entity.type
_entity.pdbx_description
1 polymer ?
#
loop_
_entity_poly.entity_id
_entity_poly.type
_entity_poly.pdbx_seq_one_letter_code
_entity_poly.pdbx_strand_id
1 'polypeptide(L)'
;MKKSIFRLFSRLPFGVLYALSDFIFVVLYYLVKYRRRVVRMNLQNSFPEKSEAELAEIERGFYHFLCDYGVESLKLLTIKPEEMKRHMTFENCEAVDRALDTHDFVFIYLGHFGNWEWVSSLPLWLHPRTTLAELYRPLKNKTMDELFIEMREHHGAKCISKYDALREIMRLKAEGKKSVIGFVADQTPGKQNVHLWMDFLNQDTPIFTGTERIGKKVNAAIFFLDMKREARGKYRGTFKPITEDPKSFP
;
A
#
# COMPACT_ATOMS: atom_id res chain seq x y z
N MET A 1 -9.48 25.80 2.70
CA MET A 1 -10.86 25.33 2.97
C MET A 1 -11.04 23.82 2.74
N LYS A 2 -10.68 23.24 1.59
CA LYS A 2 -10.87 21.78 1.35
C LYS A 2 -10.11 20.85 2.30
N LYS A 3 -8.81 21.10 2.60
CA LYS A 3 -8.02 20.29 3.54
C LYS A 3 -8.56 20.32 4.98
N SER A 4 -9.14 21.46 5.42
CA SER A 4 -9.70 21.58 6.77
C SER A 4 -10.90 20.67 7.00
N ILE A 5 -11.71 20.42 5.96
CA ILE A 5 -12.84 19.51 6.04
C ILE A 5 -12.36 18.06 6.25
N PHE A 6 -11.37 17.60 5.49
CA PHE A 6 -10.80 16.26 5.63
C PHE A 6 -10.20 16.06 7.04
N ARG A 7 -9.47 17.05 7.55
CA ARG A 7 -8.95 17.02 8.93
C ARG A 7 -10.04 16.99 10.00
N LEU A 8 -11.17 17.67 9.77
CA LEU A 8 -12.30 17.60 10.69
C LEU A 8 -12.90 16.19 10.72
N PHE A 9 -13.15 15.60 9.55
CA PHE A 9 -13.67 14.23 9.45
C PHE A 9 -12.69 13.20 10.05
N SER A 10 -11.38 13.36 9.83
CA SER A 10 -10.38 12.44 10.38
C SER A 10 -10.32 12.40 11.91
N ARG A 11 -10.83 13.43 12.60
CA ARG A 11 -10.94 13.48 14.08
C ARG A 11 -12.10 12.66 14.64
N LEU A 12 -13.06 12.29 13.80
CA LEU A 12 -14.22 11.50 14.25
C LEU A 12 -13.78 10.12 14.78
N PRO A 13 -14.46 9.60 15.80
CA PRO A 13 -14.23 8.22 16.27
C PRO A 13 -14.49 7.20 15.15
N PHE A 14 -13.80 6.07 15.18
CA PHE A 14 -13.96 5.01 14.17
C PHE A 14 -15.42 4.55 14.02
N GLY A 15 -16.20 4.45 15.12
CA GLY A 15 -17.60 4.07 15.03
C GLY A 15 -18.43 5.01 14.12
N VAL A 16 -18.19 6.32 14.22
CA VAL A 16 -18.85 7.32 13.35
C VAL A 16 -18.35 7.22 11.91
N LEU A 17 -17.05 7.04 11.72
CA LEU A 17 -16.45 6.85 10.39
C LEU A 17 -16.99 5.59 9.71
N TYR A 18 -17.19 4.49 10.45
CA TYR A 18 -17.75 3.27 9.89
C TYR A 18 -19.26 3.39 9.59
N ALA A 19 -20.03 4.11 10.39
CA ALA A 19 -21.42 4.42 10.03
C ALA A 19 -21.49 5.25 8.73
N LEU A 20 -20.57 6.21 8.55
CA LEU A 20 -20.45 6.96 7.31
C LEU A 20 -20.01 6.06 6.15
N SER A 21 -19.06 5.14 6.38
CA SER A 21 -18.63 4.14 5.38
C SER A 21 -19.81 3.28 4.92
N ASP A 22 -20.62 2.78 5.86
CA ASP A 22 -21.80 1.96 5.54
C ASP A 22 -22.83 2.74 4.71
N PHE A 23 -23.04 4.02 5.03
CA PHE A 23 -23.89 4.89 4.22
C PHE A 23 -23.32 5.09 2.80
N ILE A 24 -22.01 5.39 2.69
CA ILE A 24 -21.32 5.55 1.40
C ILE A 24 -21.40 4.26 0.59
N PHE A 25 -21.27 3.10 1.23
CA PHE A 25 -21.44 1.80 0.58
C PHE A 25 -22.83 1.66 -0.06
N VAL A 26 -23.90 1.98 0.66
CA VAL A 26 -25.28 1.92 0.12
C VAL A 26 -25.39 2.83 -1.12
N VAL A 27 -24.86 4.05 -1.05
CA VAL A 27 -24.88 4.99 -2.18
C VAL A 27 -24.07 4.46 -3.36
N LEU A 28 -22.81 4.05 -3.15
CA LEU A 28 -21.92 3.63 -4.23
C LEU A 28 -22.37 2.32 -4.88
N TYR A 29 -22.82 1.36 -4.07
CA TYR A 29 -23.16 0.02 -4.55
C TYR A 29 -24.54 -0.06 -5.18
N TYR A 30 -25.56 0.50 -4.53
CA TYR A 30 -26.95 0.37 -4.97
C TYR A 30 -27.43 1.51 -5.84
N LEU A 31 -27.07 2.77 -5.54
CA LEU A 31 -27.59 3.94 -6.24
C LEU A 31 -26.68 4.33 -7.42
N VAL A 32 -25.41 4.61 -7.18
CA VAL A 32 -24.46 5.05 -8.21
C VAL A 32 -23.95 3.90 -9.07
N LYS A 33 -23.89 2.69 -8.49
CA LYS A 33 -23.37 1.47 -9.14
C LYS A 33 -21.96 1.68 -9.72
N TYR A 34 -21.11 2.39 -8.93
CA TYR A 34 -19.79 2.84 -9.35
C TYR A 34 -18.93 1.68 -9.88
N ARG A 35 -18.65 1.66 -11.18
CA ARG A 35 -17.80 0.69 -11.87
C ARG A 35 -18.18 -0.79 -11.67
N ARG A 36 -19.41 -1.11 -11.27
CA ARG A 36 -19.84 -2.49 -10.98
C ARG A 36 -19.60 -3.46 -12.14
N ARG A 37 -19.84 -3.01 -13.39
CA ARG A 37 -19.58 -3.81 -14.59
C ARG A 37 -18.09 -4.22 -14.68
N VAL A 38 -17.17 -3.34 -14.35
CA VAL A 38 -15.72 -3.61 -14.39
C VAL A 38 -15.34 -4.59 -13.30
N VAL A 39 -15.85 -4.38 -12.07
CA VAL A 39 -15.59 -5.29 -10.95
C VAL A 39 -16.13 -6.68 -11.25
N ARG A 40 -17.37 -6.80 -11.74
CA ARG A 40 -17.99 -8.09 -12.09
C ARG A 40 -17.19 -8.82 -13.16
N MET A 41 -16.80 -8.14 -14.24
CA MET A 41 -15.98 -8.72 -15.30
C MET A 41 -14.63 -9.23 -14.77
N ASN A 42 -13.97 -8.45 -13.94
CA ASN A 42 -12.70 -8.88 -13.34
C ASN A 42 -12.88 -10.11 -12.44
N LEU A 43 -13.96 -10.17 -11.64
CA LEU A 43 -14.24 -11.32 -10.79
C LEU A 43 -14.53 -12.58 -11.62
N GLN A 44 -15.33 -12.48 -12.69
CA GLN A 44 -15.62 -13.60 -13.59
C GLN A 44 -14.36 -14.13 -14.27
N ASN A 45 -13.46 -13.23 -14.71
CA ASN A 45 -12.21 -13.63 -15.31
C ASN A 45 -11.23 -14.26 -14.30
N SER A 46 -11.20 -13.72 -13.08
CA SER A 46 -10.26 -14.18 -12.04
C SER A 46 -10.70 -15.47 -11.34
N PHE A 47 -12.00 -15.72 -11.28
CA PHE A 47 -12.62 -16.85 -10.58
C PHE A 47 -13.70 -17.52 -11.44
N PRO A 48 -13.31 -18.09 -12.60
CA PRO A 48 -14.28 -18.69 -13.53
C PRO A 48 -15.03 -19.89 -12.95
N GLU A 49 -14.49 -20.51 -11.89
CA GLU A 49 -15.08 -21.65 -11.20
C GLU A 49 -16.19 -21.26 -10.22
N LYS A 50 -16.34 -19.96 -9.89
CA LYS A 50 -17.32 -19.51 -8.89
C LYS A 50 -18.68 -19.24 -9.49
N SER A 51 -19.71 -19.58 -8.73
CA SER A 51 -21.10 -19.26 -9.07
C SER A 51 -21.37 -17.74 -9.06
N GLU A 52 -22.40 -17.33 -9.78
CA GLU A 52 -22.84 -15.91 -9.78
C GLU A 52 -23.21 -15.40 -8.39
N ALA A 53 -23.70 -16.27 -7.50
CA ALA A 53 -24.01 -15.92 -6.11
C ALA A 53 -22.75 -15.62 -5.30
N GLU A 54 -21.70 -16.46 -5.42
CA GLU A 54 -20.40 -16.25 -4.78
C GLU A 54 -19.71 -14.99 -5.31
N LEU A 55 -19.73 -14.78 -6.63
CA LEU A 55 -19.17 -13.56 -7.24
C LEU A 55 -19.91 -12.31 -6.75
N ALA A 56 -21.24 -12.38 -6.55
CA ALA A 56 -22.00 -11.26 -6.00
C ALA A 56 -21.66 -10.97 -4.52
N GLU A 57 -21.35 -12.00 -3.76
CA GLU A 57 -20.88 -11.86 -2.37
C GLU A 57 -19.51 -11.20 -2.31
N ILE A 58 -18.54 -11.67 -3.10
CA ILE A 58 -17.21 -11.10 -3.21
C ILE A 58 -17.29 -9.62 -3.67
N GLU A 59 -18.11 -9.34 -4.70
CA GLU A 59 -18.34 -7.97 -5.18
C GLU A 59 -18.84 -7.05 -4.05
N ARG A 60 -19.82 -7.51 -3.27
CA ARG A 60 -20.38 -6.75 -2.15
C ARG A 60 -19.31 -6.49 -1.08
N GLY A 61 -18.56 -7.53 -0.73
CA GLY A 61 -17.44 -7.45 0.21
C GLY A 61 -16.38 -6.45 -0.23
N PHE A 62 -16.03 -6.44 -1.51
CA PHE A 62 -15.11 -5.46 -2.09
C PHE A 62 -15.59 -4.01 -1.91
N TYR A 63 -16.88 -3.72 -2.16
CA TYR A 63 -17.38 -2.34 -2.01
C TYR A 63 -17.48 -1.91 -0.55
N HIS A 64 -17.83 -2.81 0.37
CA HIS A 64 -17.74 -2.53 1.80
C HIS A 64 -16.30 -2.19 2.20
N PHE A 65 -15.34 -3.02 1.78
CA PHE A 65 -13.93 -2.77 2.03
C PHE A 65 -13.44 -1.44 1.42
N LEU A 66 -13.83 -1.13 0.19
CA LEU A 66 -13.45 0.12 -0.50
C LEU A 66 -13.90 1.36 0.28
N CYS A 67 -15.11 1.33 0.84
CA CYS A 67 -15.64 2.43 1.64
C CYS A 67 -14.91 2.53 2.99
N ASP A 68 -14.68 1.40 3.66
CA ASP A 68 -13.88 1.34 4.89
C ASP A 68 -12.47 1.90 4.66
N TYR A 69 -11.79 1.43 3.62
CA TYR A 69 -10.46 1.91 3.23
C TYR A 69 -10.42 3.43 3.07
N GLY A 70 -11.45 4.03 2.47
CA GLY A 70 -11.50 5.49 2.27
C GLY A 70 -11.55 6.26 3.59
N VAL A 71 -12.39 5.85 4.54
CA VAL A 71 -12.50 6.53 5.85
C VAL A 71 -11.32 6.21 6.77
N GLU A 72 -10.79 5.00 6.72
CA GLU A 72 -9.61 4.57 7.47
C GLU A 72 -8.36 5.30 6.99
N SER A 73 -8.15 5.42 5.68
CA SER A 73 -7.02 6.19 5.12
C SER A 73 -7.07 7.64 5.55
N LEU A 74 -8.27 8.25 5.54
CA LEU A 74 -8.43 9.63 6.01
C LEU A 74 -8.05 9.80 7.49
N LYS A 75 -8.25 8.76 8.30
CA LYS A 75 -7.89 8.76 9.73
C LYS A 75 -6.39 8.96 9.96
N LEU A 76 -5.51 8.60 8.98
CA LEU A 76 -4.07 8.86 9.06
C LEU A 76 -3.71 10.32 9.31
N LEU A 77 -4.54 11.29 8.92
CA LEU A 77 -4.27 12.71 9.17
C LEU A 77 -4.17 13.07 10.67
N THR A 78 -4.76 12.27 11.54
CA THR A 78 -4.92 12.66 12.97
C THR A 78 -4.80 11.50 13.95
N ILE A 79 -4.64 10.28 13.50
CA ILE A 79 -4.52 9.11 14.38
C ILE A 79 -3.21 9.18 15.18
N LYS A 80 -3.33 8.95 16.49
CA LYS A 80 -2.17 8.95 17.38
C LYS A 80 -1.39 7.63 17.27
N PRO A 81 -0.07 7.61 17.55
CA PRO A 81 0.74 6.40 17.51
C PRO A 81 0.16 5.24 18.32
N GLU A 82 -0.34 5.50 19.54
CA GLU A 82 -0.91 4.48 20.43
C GLU A 82 -2.23 3.91 19.88
N GLU A 83 -3.02 4.73 19.20
CA GLU A 83 -4.24 4.29 18.52
C GLU A 83 -3.89 3.50 17.25
N MET A 84 -2.92 3.97 16.46
CA MET A 84 -2.43 3.27 15.27
C MET A 84 -1.94 1.86 15.61
N LYS A 85 -1.16 1.70 16.69
CA LYS A 85 -0.66 0.40 17.15
C LYS A 85 -1.74 -0.59 17.59
N ARG A 86 -2.96 -0.14 17.88
CA ARG A 86 -4.11 -1.02 18.14
C ARG A 86 -4.85 -1.48 16.89
N HIS A 87 -4.61 -0.80 15.77
CA HIS A 87 -5.28 -1.03 14.49
C HIS A 87 -4.40 -1.71 13.46
N MET A 88 -3.11 -1.43 13.50
CA MET A 88 -2.10 -2.03 12.63
C MET A 88 -1.01 -2.68 13.48
N THR A 89 -0.60 -3.87 13.12
CA THR A 89 0.54 -4.57 13.74
C THR A 89 1.49 -5.07 12.66
N PHE A 90 2.79 -5.06 12.96
CA PHE A 90 3.79 -5.62 12.08
C PHE A 90 4.55 -6.73 12.81
N GLU A 91 4.66 -7.88 12.16
CA GLU A 91 5.40 -9.05 12.65
C GLU A 91 6.70 -9.19 11.87
N ASN A 92 7.71 -9.73 12.55
CA ASN A 92 9.04 -9.99 11.98
C ASN A 92 9.81 -8.72 11.57
N CYS A 93 9.54 -7.57 12.23
CA CYS A 93 10.27 -6.31 12.00
C CYS A 93 11.77 -6.47 12.28
N GLU A 94 12.14 -7.29 13.25
CA GLU A 94 13.54 -7.58 13.60
C GLU A 94 14.32 -8.23 12.45
N ALA A 95 13.67 -8.93 11.53
CA ALA A 95 14.33 -9.45 10.34
C ALA A 95 14.69 -8.32 9.36
N VAL A 96 13.81 -7.30 9.25
CA VAL A 96 14.08 -6.11 8.45
C VAL A 96 15.25 -5.32 9.04
N ASP A 97 15.26 -5.12 10.37
CA ASP A 97 16.35 -4.42 11.05
C ASP A 97 17.68 -5.18 10.90
N ARG A 98 17.71 -6.53 11.06
CA ARG A 98 18.91 -7.35 10.83
C ARG A 98 19.41 -7.25 9.39
N ALA A 99 18.52 -7.25 8.39
CA ALA A 99 18.93 -7.10 7.00
C ALA A 99 19.59 -5.74 6.73
N LEU A 100 19.20 -4.69 7.46
CA LEU A 100 19.87 -3.38 7.40
C LEU A 100 21.24 -3.35 8.06
N ASP A 101 21.64 -4.34 8.87
CA ASP A 101 23.02 -4.40 9.39
C ASP A 101 24.02 -4.68 8.26
N THR A 102 23.63 -5.46 7.25
CA THR A 102 24.47 -5.87 6.12
C THR A 102 24.16 -5.15 4.81
N HIS A 103 22.98 -4.55 4.68
CA HIS A 103 22.52 -3.84 3.49
C HIS A 103 22.25 -2.37 3.78
N ASP A 104 22.39 -1.51 2.78
CA ASP A 104 21.98 -0.10 2.86
C ASP A 104 20.46 0.03 2.71
N PHE A 105 19.83 -0.90 2.02
CA PHE A 105 18.41 -0.88 1.68
C PHE A 105 17.74 -2.21 1.95
N VAL A 106 16.52 -2.14 2.51
CA VAL A 106 15.52 -3.19 2.44
C VAL A 106 14.37 -2.70 1.57
N PHE A 107 14.01 -3.47 0.53
CA PHE A 107 12.85 -3.20 -0.29
C PHE A 107 11.68 -4.08 0.14
N ILE A 108 10.55 -3.45 0.39
CA ILE A 108 9.32 -4.13 0.76
C ILE A 108 8.36 -4.12 -0.42
N TYR A 109 8.06 -5.31 -0.94
CA TYR A 109 7.04 -5.48 -1.96
C TYR A 109 5.71 -5.79 -1.30
N LEU A 110 4.67 -5.08 -1.71
CA LEU A 110 3.30 -5.29 -1.25
C LEU A 110 2.31 -4.97 -2.37
N GLY A 111 1.07 -5.45 -2.19
CA GLY A 111 -0.03 -5.15 -3.09
C GLY A 111 -1.02 -4.15 -2.48
N HIS A 112 -1.97 -3.69 -3.31
CA HIS A 112 -3.11 -2.88 -2.86
C HIS A 112 -4.13 -3.75 -2.12
N PHE A 113 -3.68 -4.47 -1.10
CA PHE A 113 -4.49 -5.35 -0.26
C PHE A 113 -4.52 -4.85 1.19
N GLY A 114 -5.64 -5.02 1.86
CA GLY A 114 -5.83 -4.47 3.19
C GLY A 114 -5.75 -2.93 3.16
N ASN A 115 -5.46 -2.32 4.29
CA ASN A 115 -5.20 -0.89 4.31
C ASN A 115 -3.69 -0.62 4.09
N TRP A 116 -3.25 -0.69 2.82
CA TRP A 116 -1.85 -0.42 2.46
C TRP A 116 -1.38 1.00 2.79
N GLU A 117 -2.29 1.98 2.91
CA GLU A 117 -1.91 3.34 3.34
C GLU A 117 -1.39 3.35 4.78
N TRP A 118 -1.88 2.44 5.63
CA TRP A 118 -1.41 2.34 7.01
C TRP A 118 -0.01 1.73 7.15
N VAL A 119 0.54 1.16 6.07
CA VAL A 119 1.95 0.72 6.04
C VAL A 119 2.89 1.90 6.24
N SER A 120 2.49 3.12 5.89
CA SER A 120 3.23 4.36 6.19
C SER A 120 3.48 4.59 7.69
N SER A 121 2.75 3.89 8.57
CA SER A 121 2.98 3.93 10.02
C SER A 121 4.15 3.03 10.50
N LEU A 122 4.74 2.24 9.62
CA LEU A 122 5.85 1.32 9.93
C LEU A 122 7.02 1.94 10.73
N PRO A 123 7.36 3.24 10.61
CA PRO A 123 8.37 3.86 11.46
C PRO A 123 8.12 3.72 12.96
N LEU A 124 6.87 3.47 13.37
CA LEU A 124 6.54 3.24 14.79
C LEU A 124 7.03 1.89 15.33
N TRP A 125 7.52 0.98 14.47
CA TRP A 125 8.01 -0.37 14.82
C TRP A 125 9.46 -0.63 14.46
N LEU A 126 10.00 0.12 13.50
CA LEU A 126 11.40 -0.01 13.08
C LEU A 126 12.35 0.74 14.01
N HIS A 127 13.63 0.39 13.91
CA HIS A 127 14.67 1.12 14.66
C HIS A 127 14.65 2.62 14.29
N PRO A 128 14.78 3.56 15.26
CA PRO A 128 14.65 5.01 15.01
C PRO A 128 15.65 5.59 13.99
N ARG A 129 16.75 4.88 13.70
CA ARG A 129 17.73 5.28 12.67
C ARG A 129 17.31 4.94 11.26
N THR A 130 16.28 4.08 11.10
CA THR A 130 15.81 3.61 9.81
C THR A 130 14.93 4.67 9.15
N THR A 131 15.26 5.03 7.92
CA THR A 131 14.41 5.87 7.10
C THR A 131 13.40 5.00 6.35
N LEU A 132 12.11 5.20 6.59
CA LEU A 132 11.08 4.62 5.71
C LEU A 132 10.77 5.60 4.58
N ALA A 133 10.78 5.10 3.35
CA ALA A 133 10.30 5.83 2.18
C ALA A 133 9.31 4.98 1.38
N GLU A 134 8.34 5.64 0.76
CA GLU A 134 7.32 5.01 -0.07
C GLU A 134 7.32 5.64 -1.45
N LEU A 135 7.38 4.80 -2.48
CA LEU A 135 7.27 5.29 -3.85
C LEU A 135 5.81 5.53 -4.19
N TYR A 136 5.51 6.71 -4.67
CA TYR A 136 4.15 7.05 -5.06
C TYR A 136 4.09 7.73 -6.44
N ARG A 137 2.92 7.68 -7.06
CA ARG A 137 2.63 8.43 -8.29
C ARG A 137 1.96 9.75 -7.93
N PRO A 138 2.57 10.92 -8.21
CA PRO A 138 1.95 12.22 -7.98
C PRO A 138 0.58 12.34 -8.66
N LEU A 139 -0.39 12.89 -7.92
CA LEU A 139 -1.74 13.10 -8.40
C LEU A 139 -1.83 14.40 -9.22
N LYS A 140 -2.69 14.42 -10.25
CA LYS A 140 -2.94 15.64 -11.05
C LYS A 140 -3.53 16.77 -10.21
N ASN A 141 -4.38 16.44 -9.24
CA ASN A 141 -4.95 17.41 -8.32
C ASN A 141 -3.98 17.70 -7.19
N LYS A 142 -3.30 18.85 -7.21
CA LYS A 142 -2.29 19.24 -6.24
C LYS A 142 -2.79 19.22 -4.79
N THR A 143 -4.03 19.66 -4.53
CA THR A 143 -4.60 19.65 -3.17
C THR A 143 -4.75 18.24 -2.63
N MET A 144 -5.19 17.28 -3.47
CA MET A 144 -5.29 15.89 -3.08
C MET A 144 -3.91 15.25 -2.96
N ASP A 145 -2.98 15.57 -3.85
CA ASP A 145 -1.60 15.10 -3.78
C ASP A 145 -0.94 15.47 -2.44
N GLU A 146 -1.00 16.73 -2.08
CA GLU A 146 -0.50 17.23 -0.80
C GLU A 146 -1.22 16.60 0.41
N LEU A 147 -2.51 16.29 0.30
CA LEU A 147 -3.27 15.62 1.36
C LEU A 147 -2.77 14.18 1.56
N PHE A 148 -2.57 13.43 0.48
CA PHE A 148 -2.06 12.07 0.55
C PHE A 148 -0.62 12.02 1.07
N ILE A 149 0.24 12.95 0.65
CA ILE A 149 1.60 13.07 1.20
C ILE A 149 1.52 13.32 2.71
N GLU A 150 0.71 14.27 3.16
CA GLU A 150 0.53 14.58 4.57
C GLU A 150 0.05 13.36 5.38
N MET A 151 -0.89 12.57 4.83
CA MET A 151 -1.37 11.35 5.45
C MET A 151 -0.25 10.32 5.63
N ARG A 152 0.52 10.05 4.57
CA ARG A 152 1.59 9.06 4.58
C ARG A 152 2.77 9.47 5.44
N GLU A 153 3.09 10.76 5.47
CA GLU A 153 4.22 11.27 6.26
C GLU A 153 3.89 11.52 7.74
N HIS A 154 2.64 11.31 8.14
CA HIS A 154 2.15 11.60 9.50
C HIS A 154 2.94 10.87 10.61
N HIS A 155 3.40 9.64 10.36
CA HIS A 155 4.17 8.84 11.30
C HIS A 155 5.66 8.76 10.97
N GLY A 156 6.17 9.66 10.12
CA GLY A 156 7.61 9.78 9.83
C GLY A 156 8.09 9.06 8.58
N ALA A 157 7.21 8.43 7.80
CA ALA A 157 7.56 7.96 6.47
C ALA A 157 7.85 9.14 5.53
N LYS A 158 8.53 8.89 4.41
CA LYS A 158 8.81 9.88 3.36
C LYS A 158 8.21 9.44 2.03
N CYS A 159 7.51 10.34 1.36
CA CYS A 159 7.01 10.10 0.02
C CYS A 159 8.06 10.43 -1.03
N ILE A 160 8.40 9.48 -1.88
CA ILE A 160 9.29 9.66 -3.03
C ILE A 160 8.48 9.53 -4.31
N SER A 161 8.51 10.56 -5.17
CA SER A 161 7.90 10.46 -6.49
C SER A 161 8.55 9.34 -7.30
N LYS A 162 7.73 8.49 -7.93
CA LYS A 162 8.23 7.41 -8.80
C LYS A 162 9.14 7.91 -9.93
N TYR A 163 8.99 9.17 -10.33
CA TYR A 163 9.82 9.78 -11.38
C TYR A 163 11.23 10.10 -10.89
N ASP A 164 11.40 10.24 -9.59
CA ASP A 164 12.67 10.57 -8.92
C ASP A 164 13.26 9.38 -8.15
N ALA A 165 12.59 8.22 -8.19
CA ALA A 165 12.89 7.06 -7.36
C ALA A 165 14.40 6.71 -7.33
N LEU A 166 15.00 6.47 -8.50
CA LEU A 166 16.41 6.08 -8.57
C LEU A 166 17.33 7.19 -8.04
N ARG A 167 17.05 8.45 -8.38
CA ARG A 167 17.84 9.60 -7.91
C ARG A 167 17.83 9.71 -6.39
N GLU A 168 16.64 9.62 -5.79
CA GLU A 168 16.49 9.74 -4.34
C GLU A 168 17.08 8.53 -3.59
N ILE A 169 16.95 7.32 -4.13
CA ILE A 169 17.59 6.11 -3.57
C ILE A 169 19.11 6.27 -3.59
N MET A 170 19.69 6.74 -4.70
CA MET A 170 21.12 6.98 -4.80
C MET A 170 21.58 8.10 -3.86
N ARG A 171 20.76 9.14 -3.62
CA ARG A 171 21.02 10.18 -2.64
C ARG A 171 21.05 9.62 -1.22
N LEU A 172 20.06 8.82 -0.82
CA LEU A 172 20.03 8.14 0.48
C LEU A 172 21.27 7.27 0.70
N LYS A 173 21.72 6.56 -0.36
CA LYS A 173 22.96 5.78 -0.33
C LYS A 173 24.20 6.65 -0.08
N ALA A 174 24.32 7.75 -0.81
CA ALA A 174 25.45 8.68 -0.65
C ALA A 174 25.48 9.33 0.74
N GLU A 175 24.31 9.50 1.37
CA GLU A 175 24.18 10.01 2.74
C GLU A 175 24.43 8.94 3.83
N GLY A 176 24.67 7.67 3.43
CA GLY A 176 24.86 6.56 4.37
C GLY A 176 23.61 6.22 5.18
N LYS A 177 22.42 6.55 4.67
CA LYS A 177 21.14 6.32 5.38
C LYS A 177 20.62 4.92 5.14
N LYS A 178 20.59 4.12 6.19
CA LYS A 178 19.89 2.83 6.19
C LYS A 178 18.39 3.07 5.93
N SER A 179 17.84 2.46 4.88
CA SER A 179 16.49 2.81 4.43
C SER A 179 15.66 1.59 4.06
N VAL A 180 14.41 1.61 4.50
CA VAL A 180 13.35 0.70 4.05
C VAL A 180 12.54 1.44 2.99
N ILE A 181 12.32 0.80 1.83
CA ILE A 181 11.58 1.42 0.72
C ILE A 181 10.41 0.52 0.32
N GLY A 182 9.20 1.06 0.47
CA GLY A 182 7.95 0.39 0.10
C GLY A 182 7.62 0.55 -1.39
N PHE A 183 7.25 -0.56 -2.02
CA PHE A 183 6.82 -0.64 -3.41
C PHE A 183 5.47 -1.34 -3.51
N VAL A 184 4.42 -0.58 -3.81
CA VAL A 184 3.11 -1.14 -4.17
C VAL A 184 3.12 -1.33 -5.69
N ALA A 185 3.43 -2.55 -6.14
CA ALA A 185 3.80 -2.82 -7.54
C ALA A 185 2.87 -3.82 -8.27
N ASP A 186 1.67 -4.04 -7.76
CA ASP A 186 0.67 -4.97 -8.29
C ASP A 186 -0.26 -4.39 -9.36
N GLN A 187 -0.07 -3.13 -9.75
CA GLN A 187 -0.83 -2.51 -10.84
C GLN A 187 -0.13 -2.69 -12.19
N THR A 188 -0.93 -2.59 -13.25
CA THR A 188 -0.42 -2.65 -14.63
C THR A 188 0.52 -1.48 -14.95
N PRO A 189 1.72 -1.74 -15.50
CA PRO A 189 2.61 -0.70 -15.98
C PRO A 189 1.99 0.09 -17.15
N GLY A 190 2.44 1.31 -17.35
CA GLY A 190 2.04 2.08 -18.54
C GLY A 190 2.53 1.39 -19.83
N LYS A 191 1.79 1.52 -20.91
CA LYS A 191 2.05 0.83 -22.20
C LYS A 191 3.51 0.86 -22.67
N GLN A 192 4.23 1.95 -22.40
CA GLN A 192 5.63 2.12 -22.79
C GLN A 192 6.64 1.41 -21.87
N ASN A 193 6.17 0.88 -20.74
CA ASN A 193 7.00 0.25 -19.71
C ASN A 193 6.63 -1.23 -19.50
N VAL A 194 5.96 -1.83 -20.45
CA VAL A 194 5.63 -3.26 -20.43
C VAL A 194 6.81 -4.04 -21.01
N HIS A 195 7.49 -4.81 -20.15
CA HIS A 195 8.65 -5.63 -20.54
C HIS A 195 8.47 -7.11 -20.25
N LEU A 196 7.49 -7.46 -19.40
CA LEU A 196 7.20 -8.81 -18.98
C LEU A 196 5.70 -9.03 -18.90
N TRP A 197 5.24 -10.17 -19.42
CA TRP A 197 3.88 -10.65 -19.29
C TRP A 197 3.89 -11.98 -18.54
N MET A 198 2.89 -12.17 -17.69
CA MET A 198 2.68 -13.41 -16.93
C MET A 198 1.19 -13.70 -16.87
N ASP A 199 0.83 -14.97 -16.79
CA ASP A 199 -0.54 -15.35 -16.43
C ASP A 199 -0.76 -15.07 -14.94
N PHE A 200 -1.74 -14.21 -14.66
CA PHE A 200 -2.15 -13.86 -13.30
C PHE A 200 -3.67 -13.85 -13.20
N LEU A 201 -4.22 -14.72 -12.35
CA LEU A 201 -5.65 -14.89 -12.17
C LEU A 201 -6.39 -15.13 -13.51
N ASN A 202 -5.88 -16.10 -14.30
CA ASN A 202 -6.38 -16.50 -15.62
C ASN A 202 -6.40 -15.36 -16.65
N GLN A 203 -5.52 -14.40 -16.53
CA GLN A 203 -5.43 -13.27 -17.44
C GLN A 203 -3.95 -12.94 -17.76
N ASP A 204 -3.65 -12.74 -19.06
CA ASP A 204 -2.36 -12.18 -19.46
C ASP A 204 -2.17 -10.80 -18.80
N THR A 205 -1.18 -10.70 -17.93
CA THR A 205 -0.98 -9.51 -17.10
C THR A 205 0.43 -8.98 -17.27
N PRO A 206 0.59 -7.70 -17.65
CA PRO A 206 1.90 -7.07 -17.71
C PRO A 206 2.40 -6.71 -16.31
N ILE A 207 3.65 -7.05 -16.02
CA ILE A 207 4.27 -6.93 -14.71
C ILE A 207 5.28 -5.79 -14.67
N PHE A 208 5.35 -5.08 -13.52
CA PHE A 208 6.40 -4.11 -13.25
C PHE A 208 7.74 -4.79 -12.99
N THR A 209 8.76 -4.48 -13.80
CA THR A 209 10.14 -4.95 -13.62
C THR A 209 11.07 -3.88 -13.02
N GLY A 210 10.59 -2.66 -12.88
CA GLY A 210 11.40 -1.53 -12.42
C GLY A 210 11.91 -1.67 -10.98
N THR A 211 11.09 -2.24 -10.09
CA THR A 211 11.44 -2.48 -8.69
C THR A 211 12.59 -3.46 -8.55
N GLU A 212 12.55 -4.57 -9.27
CA GLU A 212 13.61 -5.57 -9.32
C GLU A 212 14.92 -4.97 -9.84
N ARG A 213 14.87 -4.25 -10.96
CA ARG A 213 16.06 -3.62 -11.57
C ARG A 213 16.74 -2.64 -10.62
N ILE A 214 15.97 -1.85 -9.85
CA ILE A 214 16.51 -0.94 -8.84
C ILE A 214 17.08 -1.76 -7.67
N GLY A 215 16.38 -2.79 -7.19
CA GLY A 215 16.84 -3.67 -6.12
C GLY A 215 18.19 -4.31 -6.42
N LYS A 216 18.33 -4.88 -7.62
CA LYS A 216 19.61 -5.44 -8.11
C LYS A 216 20.72 -4.37 -8.17
N LYS A 217 20.40 -3.17 -8.65
CA LYS A 217 21.37 -2.07 -8.80
C LYS A 217 21.96 -1.61 -7.46
N VAL A 218 21.14 -1.53 -6.40
CA VAL A 218 21.60 -1.08 -5.09
C VAL A 218 21.92 -2.22 -4.13
N ASN A 219 21.74 -3.47 -4.56
CA ASN A 219 21.91 -4.67 -3.75
C ASN A 219 21.06 -4.63 -2.48
N ALA A 220 19.74 -4.40 -2.64
CA ALA A 220 18.81 -4.34 -1.54
C ALA A 220 18.41 -5.75 -1.08
N ALA A 221 18.25 -5.97 0.23
CA ALA A 221 17.50 -7.12 0.70
C ALA A 221 16.01 -6.95 0.36
N ILE A 222 15.35 -8.00 -0.10
CA ILE A 222 13.98 -7.96 -0.60
C ILE A 222 13.06 -8.73 0.34
N PHE A 223 12.00 -8.08 0.79
CA PHE A 223 10.94 -8.68 1.60
C PHE A 223 9.59 -8.50 0.92
N PHE A 224 8.70 -9.44 1.15
CA PHE A 224 7.27 -9.30 0.88
C PHE A 224 6.54 -8.96 2.18
N LEU A 225 5.66 -7.97 2.15
CA LEU A 225 4.77 -7.67 3.26
C LEU A 225 3.43 -8.36 3.02
N ASP A 226 3.22 -9.47 3.71
CA ASP A 226 1.97 -10.24 3.67
C ASP A 226 0.95 -9.57 4.59
N MET A 227 0.01 -8.85 3.97
CA MET A 227 -1.04 -8.12 4.68
C MET A 227 -2.24 -9.02 4.94
N LYS A 228 -2.77 -8.99 6.17
CA LYS A 228 -3.99 -9.68 6.57
C LYS A 228 -4.96 -8.71 7.23
N ARG A 229 -6.22 -8.72 6.79
CA ARG A 229 -7.32 -8.06 7.50
C ARG A 229 -7.85 -9.03 8.56
N GLU A 230 -7.65 -8.74 9.83
CA GLU A 230 -8.10 -9.60 10.94
C GLU A 230 -9.55 -9.29 11.33
N ALA A 231 -9.91 -8.02 11.26
CA ALA A 231 -11.25 -7.54 11.49
C ALA A 231 -11.43 -6.18 10.78
N ARG A 232 -12.62 -5.61 10.83
CA ARG A 232 -12.87 -4.24 10.37
C ARG A 232 -11.97 -3.27 11.12
N GLY A 233 -11.10 -2.55 10.39
CA GLY A 233 -10.13 -1.62 10.97
C GLY A 233 -9.01 -2.27 11.76
N LYS A 234 -8.74 -3.55 11.56
CA LYS A 234 -7.60 -4.23 12.17
C LYS A 234 -6.83 -5.03 11.13
N TYR A 235 -5.55 -4.73 11.02
CA TYR A 235 -4.67 -5.32 10.02
C TYR A 235 -3.38 -5.79 10.65
N ARG A 236 -2.82 -6.85 10.07
CA ARG A 236 -1.51 -7.36 10.37
C ARG A 236 -0.69 -7.46 9.11
N GLY A 237 0.55 -6.97 9.15
CA GLY A 237 1.55 -7.15 8.11
C GLY A 237 2.66 -8.05 8.62
N THR A 238 2.95 -9.14 7.93
CA THR A 238 4.05 -10.04 8.29
C THR A 238 5.16 -9.94 7.25
N PHE A 239 6.38 -9.58 7.66
CA PHE A 239 7.53 -9.52 6.76
C PHE A 239 8.05 -10.91 6.44
N LYS A 240 8.03 -11.26 5.15
CA LYS A 240 8.55 -12.52 4.61
C LYS A 240 9.78 -12.21 3.76
N PRO A 241 10.97 -12.72 4.11
CA PRO A 241 12.16 -12.52 3.28
C PRO A 241 11.99 -13.24 1.94
N ILE A 242 12.35 -12.56 0.84
CA ILE A 242 12.43 -13.15 -0.50
C ILE A 242 13.90 -13.48 -0.79
N THR A 243 14.79 -12.51 -0.66
CA THR A 243 16.22 -12.69 -0.88
C THR A 243 17.04 -11.54 -0.27
N GLU A 244 18.25 -11.86 0.18
CA GLU A 244 19.27 -10.87 0.54
C GLU A 244 20.30 -10.68 -0.60
N ASP A 245 20.28 -11.53 -1.61
CA ASP A 245 21.12 -11.39 -2.82
C ASP A 245 20.26 -11.34 -4.09
N PRO A 246 19.68 -10.18 -4.42
CA PRO A 246 18.85 -10.04 -5.60
C PRO A 246 19.62 -10.18 -6.91
N LYS A 247 20.95 -10.11 -6.88
CA LYS A 247 21.78 -10.27 -8.08
C LYS A 247 21.98 -11.71 -8.48
N SER A 248 21.74 -12.67 -7.57
CA SER A 248 21.80 -14.10 -7.88
C SER A 248 20.66 -14.60 -8.76
N PHE A 249 19.58 -13.82 -8.87
CA PHE A 249 18.47 -14.12 -9.76
C PHE A 249 18.71 -13.58 -11.17
N PRO A 250 18.24 -14.28 -12.23
CA PRO A 250 18.43 -13.89 -13.63
C PRO A 250 17.84 -12.52 -13.98
#